data_a578668dcb9d68aaf94309f7914644cc
#
_entry.id   a578668dcb9d68aaf94309f7914644cc
#
_cell.length_a   1.000
_cell.length_b   1.000
_cell.length_c   1.000
_cell.angle_alpha   90.00
_cell.angle_beta   90.00
_cell.angle_gamma   90.00
#
_symmetry.space_group_name_H-M   'P 1'
#
loop_
_entity.id
_entity.type
_entity.pdbx_description
1 polymer ?
#
loop_
_entity_poly.entity_id
_entity_poly.type
_entity_poly.pdbx_seq_one_letter_code
_entity_poly.pdbx_strand_id
1 'polypeptide(L)'
;MAFTSYPQAPRVDGPDSNIDPQPKVTSLMPNTIHLIAAARPNFMKVAPLYHALAREYWCSPSIVHTGQHYDTNMSDAFFLDLRLPEPAYHLEIGSGTHAEQTGRTMIAYEAVCLRDRPGAIIVVGDVNATAACALVGAKLCIPVIHLEAGLRSRDRSMPEEINRLVTDAIADLLWTPSPDADENLRAEGVPAEKIDRIGNIMIDSFEMLRQKIESSRARQRLGLAAQPYAVVTLHRPSNVDRRDKLAELVRALIEVSKQIAIVFAAHPRTRKRLEDFGLLSSIAAAPGIRVSEPLGYIDFMSLVCSCAMTITDSGGIQEETTYLGIPCATLRDNTERPITVTQGTNRLLTARDLPAAAQRVLAGGWASGRRPEYWDGHAAERAARSLNRFLEARQVGPNTPA
;
A
#
# COMPACT_ATOMS: atom_id res chain seq x y z
N MET A 1 -35.82 76.09 -23.17
CA MET A 1 -37.21 75.57 -23.18
C MET A 1 -37.30 74.60 -22.02
N ALA A 2 -38.37 74.65 -21.30
CA ALA A 2 -38.63 74.27 -19.92
C ALA A 2 -38.26 72.87 -19.47
N PHE A 3 -37.56 72.78 -18.29
CA PHE A 3 -37.46 71.58 -17.47
C PHE A 3 -38.71 71.43 -16.62
N THR A 4 -39.50 70.43 -16.78
CA THR A 4 -40.61 70.02 -15.90
C THR A 4 -40.13 69.13 -14.76
N SER A 5 -40.28 69.64 -13.52
CA SER A 5 -40.02 68.98 -12.28
C SER A 5 -41.08 67.93 -11.95
N TYR A 6 -40.67 66.71 -11.56
CA TYR A 6 -41.55 65.72 -10.94
C TYR A 6 -41.51 65.83 -9.40
N PRO A 7 -42.64 65.64 -8.73
CA PRO A 7 -42.73 65.77 -7.29
C PRO A 7 -42.15 64.52 -6.55
N GLN A 8 -41.51 64.81 -5.38
CA GLN A 8 -41.00 63.80 -4.46
C GLN A 8 -42.15 63.13 -3.70
N ALA A 9 -42.08 61.80 -3.60
CA ALA A 9 -42.97 61.00 -2.75
C ALA A 9 -42.51 61.04 -1.27
N PRO A 10 -43.43 60.88 -0.31
CA PRO A 10 -43.13 61.02 1.12
C PRO A 10 -42.32 59.85 1.68
N ARG A 11 -41.41 60.14 2.62
CA ARG A 11 -40.68 59.14 3.43
C ARG A 11 -41.65 58.43 4.37
N VAL A 12 -41.61 57.11 4.35
CA VAL A 12 -42.26 56.26 5.33
C VAL A 12 -41.14 55.77 6.27
N ASP A 13 -41.15 56.20 7.52
CA ASP A 13 -40.32 55.65 8.59
C ASP A 13 -40.81 54.26 8.92
N GLY A 14 -40.05 53.23 8.65
CA GLY A 14 -40.31 51.85 9.05
C GLY A 14 -39.38 51.42 10.21
N PRO A 15 -39.78 50.53 11.09
CA PRO A 15 -39.16 50.28 12.38
C PRO A 15 -37.78 49.65 12.30
N ASP A 16 -36.92 50.03 13.23
CA ASP A 16 -35.62 49.42 13.56
C ASP A 16 -35.74 47.90 13.71
N SER A 17 -35.17 47.17 12.78
CA SER A 17 -34.86 45.75 12.94
C SER A 17 -33.36 45.53 13.16
N ASN A 18 -32.94 45.60 14.42
CA ASN A 18 -31.70 45.02 14.88
C ASN A 18 -31.79 43.50 14.66
N ILE A 19 -31.48 43.03 13.47
CA ILE A 19 -31.22 41.62 13.18
C ILE A 19 -29.72 41.44 13.33
N ASP A 20 -29.33 40.88 14.47
CA ASP A 20 -28.01 40.32 14.72
C ASP A 20 -27.61 39.42 13.54
N PRO A 21 -26.48 39.62 12.86
CA PRO A 21 -26.07 38.74 11.77
C PRO A 21 -25.72 37.38 12.37
N GLN A 22 -26.64 36.45 12.24
CA GLN A 22 -26.33 35.05 12.49
C GLN A 22 -25.04 34.69 11.72
N PRO A 23 -24.08 34.00 12.35
CA PRO A 23 -22.87 33.61 11.64
C PRO A 23 -23.31 32.75 10.44
N LYS A 24 -22.99 33.20 9.24
CA LYS A 24 -23.12 32.43 8.02
C LYS A 24 -22.25 31.20 8.22
N VAL A 25 -22.88 30.07 8.55
CA VAL A 25 -22.29 28.74 8.37
C VAL A 25 -22.11 28.61 6.85
N THR A 26 -20.97 29.07 6.35
CA THR A 26 -20.51 28.68 5.02
C THR A 26 -20.38 27.17 5.07
N SER A 27 -21.30 26.48 4.45
CA SER A 27 -21.19 25.06 4.14
C SER A 27 -19.95 24.93 3.25
N LEU A 28 -18.79 24.76 3.89
CA LEU A 28 -17.57 24.42 3.19
C LEU A 28 -17.85 23.07 2.50
N MET A 29 -17.87 23.09 1.18
CA MET A 29 -17.89 21.83 0.40
C MET A 29 -16.71 20.99 0.89
N PRO A 30 -16.93 19.69 1.22
CA PRO A 30 -15.85 18.85 1.73
C PRO A 30 -14.70 18.82 0.71
N ASN A 31 -13.46 18.91 1.20
CA ASN A 31 -12.28 18.84 0.34
C ASN A 31 -12.24 17.47 -0.37
N THR A 32 -12.25 17.49 -1.70
CA THR A 32 -12.04 16.25 -2.48
C THR A 32 -10.60 15.79 -2.31
N ILE A 33 -10.40 14.56 -1.86
CA ILE A 33 -9.08 13.96 -1.66
C ILE A 33 -8.91 12.84 -2.67
N HIS A 34 -7.96 12.97 -3.60
CA HIS A 34 -7.65 11.90 -4.54
C HIS A 34 -6.76 10.85 -3.89
N LEU A 35 -7.19 9.59 -3.92
CA LEU A 35 -6.45 8.41 -3.50
C LEU A 35 -5.97 7.67 -4.74
N ILE A 36 -4.67 7.67 -4.99
CA ILE A 36 -4.09 7.07 -6.19
C ILE A 36 -3.86 5.59 -5.99
N ALA A 37 -4.52 4.77 -6.81
CA ALA A 37 -4.38 3.32 -6.82
C ALA A 37 -3.99 2.82 -8.22
N ALA A 38 -2.85 2.11 -8.32
CA ALA A 38 -2.31 1.67 -9.61
C ALA A 38 -2.42 0.15 -9.80
N ALA A 39 -2.10 -0.61 -8.79
CA ALA A 39 -2.04 -2.05 -8.81
C ALA A 39 -2.71 -2.64 -7.54
N ARG A 40 -3.00 -3.94 -7.58
CA ARG A 40 -3.64 -4.67 -6.48
C ARG A 40 -3.08 -4.34 -5.09
N PRO A 41 -1.75 -4.30 -4.85
CA PRO A 41 -1.20 -3.96 -3.54
C PRO A 41 -1.56 -2.54 -3.06
N ASN A 42 -1.78 -1.59 -3.98
CA ASN A 42 -2.20 -0.24 -3.60
C ASN A 42 -3.61 -0.21 -3.02
N PHE A 43 -4.55 -1.00 -3.58
CA PHE A 43 -5.92 -1.05 -3.06
C PHE A 43 -5.99 -1.57 -1.62
N MET A 44 -5.11 -2.52 -1.26
CA MET A 44 -4.98 -2.96 0.14
C MET A 44 -4.68 -1.78 1.07
N LYS A 45 -3.84 -0.84 0.66
CA LYS A 45 -3.44 0.32 1.45
C LYS A 45 -4.47 1.46 1.37
N VAL A 46 -5.10 1.60 0.20
CA VAL A 46 -6.13 2.62 -0.04
C VAL A 46 -7.42 2.31 0.74
N ALA A 47 -7.80 1.04 0.88
CA ALA A 47 -9.09 0.67 1.47
C ALA A 47 -9.26 1.15 2.91
N PRO A 48 -8.39 0.83 3.89
CA PRO A 48 -8.54 1.34 5.23
C PRO A 48 -8.50 2.87 5.30
N LEU A 49 -7.65 3.51 4.47
CA LEU A 49 -7.57 4.96 4.39
C LEU A 49 -8.85 5.57 3.83
N TYR A 50 -9.41 4.99 2.75
CA TYR A 50 -10.69 5.40 2.20
C TYR A 50 -11.78 5.36 3.26
N HIS A 51 -11.91 4.24 3.99
CA HIS A 51 -12.91 4.08 5.02
C HIS A 51 -12.72 5.02 6.22
N ALA A 52 -11.49 5.33 6.59
CA ALA A 52 -11.21 6.31 7.63
C ALA A 52 -11.63 7.72 7.20
N LEU A 53 -11.21 8.15 6.00
CA LEU A 53 -11.54 9.47 5.46
C LEU A 53 -13.03 9.65 5.14
N ALA A 54 -13.71 8.60 4.69
CA ALA A 54 -15.14 8.64 4.37
C ALA A 54 -16.05 8.84 5.62
N ARG A 55 -15.51 8.67 6.83
CA ARG A 55 -16.20 8.97 8.09
C ARG A 55 -16.07 10.43 8.50
N GLU A 56 -15.15 11.15 7.87
CA GLU A 56 -14.85 12.53 8.22
C GLU A 56 -15.75 13.51 7.43
N TYR A 57 -16.26 14.53 8.11
CA TYR A 57 -17.17 15.51 7.50
C TYR A 57 -16.45 16.59 6.67
N TRP A 58 -15.14 16.78 6.88
CA TRP A 58 -14.35 17.83 6.26
C TRP A 58 -13.76 17.42 4.91
N CYS A 59 -13.84 16.15 4.51
CA CYS A 59 -13.31 15.65 3.24
C CYS A 59 -14.22 14.64 2.56
N SER A 60 -13.99 14.46 1.25
CA SER A 60 -14.62 13.45 0.42
C SER A 60 -13.53 12.68 -0.33
N PRO A 61 -13.19 11.45 0.09
CA PRO A 61 -12.18 10.64 -0.59
C PRO A 61 -12.69 10.14 -1.94
N SER A 62 -11.86 10.22 -2.96
CA SER A 62 -12.15 9.83 -4.32
C SER A 62 -11.02 8.96 -4.88
N ILE A 63 -11.34 7.74 -5.31
CA ILE A 63 -10.34 6.79 -5.83
C ILE A 63 -10.04 7.11 -7.28
N VAL A 64 -8.76 7.26 -7.60
CA VAL A 64 -8.23 7.37 -8.97
C VAL A 64 -7.48 6.08 -9.31
N HIS A 65 -8.07 5.25 -10.17
CA HIS A 65 -7.46 4.01 -10.63
C HIS A 65 -6.65 4.26 -11.90
N THR A 66 -5.34 4.04 -11.87
CA THR A 66 -4.50 4.28 -13.05
C THR A 66 -4.58 3.16 -14.08
N GLY A 67 -5.07 1.96 -13.73
CA GLY A 67 -5.29 0.87 -14.69
C GLY A 67 -4.00 0.23 -15.19
N GLN A 68 -3.01 0.06 -14.33
CA GLN A 68 -1.71 -0.50 -14.71
C GLN A 68 -1.76 -2.00 -15.03
N HIS A 69 -2.75 -2.74 -14.52
CA HIS A 69 -2.98 -4.16 -14.81
C HIS A 69 -4.49 -4.41 -15.02
N TYR A 70 -4.84 -4.79 -16.23
CA TYR A 70 -6.18 -5.29 -16.58
C TYR A 70 -6.27 -6.79 -16.27
N ASP A 71 -6.75 -7.13 -15.08
CA ASP A 71 -7.30 -8.44 -14.79
C ASP A 71 -8.71 -8.25 -14.25
N THR A 72 -9.66 -8.14 -15.17
CA THR A 72 -11.09 -7.85 -14.89
C THR A 72 -11.68 -8.80 -13.85
N ASN A 73 -11.31 -10.07 -13.88
CA ASN A 73 -11.84 -11.08 -12.96
C ASN A 73 -11.23 -11.02 -11.55
N MET A 74 -10.04 -10.43 -11.38
CA MET A 74 -9.41 -10.28 -10.05
C MET A 74 -9.72 -8.95 -9.38
N SER A 75 -10.13 -7.93 -10.15
CA SER A 75 -10.43 -6.59 -9.63
C SER A 75 -11.75 -6.56 -8.85
N ASP A 76 -12.82 -7.13 -9.38
CA ASP A 76 -14.16 -7.03 -8.79
C ASP A 76 -14.28 -7.75 -7.44
N ALA A 77 -13.78 -8.99 -7.34
CA ALA A 77 -13.76 -9.73 -6.08
C ALA A 77 -12.94 -9.00 -5.00
N PHE A 78 -11.87 -8.34 -5.42
CA PHE A 78 -10.99 -7.61 -4.53
C PHE A 78 -11.65 -6.30 -4.01
N PHE A 79 -12.33 -5.56 -4.89
CA PHE A 79 -13.13 -4.39 -4.51
C PHE A 79 -14.27 -4.77 -3.56
N LEU A 80 -14.96 -5.88 -3.84
CA LEU A 80 -16.03 -6.41 -2.99
C LEU A 80 -15.52 -6.82 -1.60
N ASP A 81 -14.37 -7.47 -1.53
CA ASP A 81 -13.77 -7.86 -0.25
C ASP A 81 -13.38 -6.65 0.60
N LEU A 82 -12.81 -5.64 -0.02
CA LEU A 82 -12.40 -4.39 0.62
C LEU A 82 -13.55 -3.40 0.83
N ARG A 83 -14.75 -3.68 0.30
CA ARG A 83 -15.93 -2.79 0.34
C ARG A 83 -15.61 -1.39 -0.18
N LEU A 84 -14.78 -1.31 -1.20
CA LEU A 84 -14.46 -0.05 -1.88
C LEU A 84 -15.57 0.29 -2.88
N PRO A 85 -15.89 1.58 -3.06
CA PRO A 85 -16.75 2.01 -4.18
C PRO A 85 -15.99 1.88 -5.50
N GLU A 86 -16.74 1.95 -6.59
CA GLU A 86 -16.15 2.13 -7.91
C GLU A 86 -15.23 3.36 -7.92
N PRO A 87 -14.04 3.27 -8.53
CA PRO A 87 -13.18 4.43 -8.72
C PRO A 87 -13.90 5.55 -9.48
N ALA A 88 -13.75 6.79 -8.99
CA ALA A 88 -14.32 7.95 -9.66
C ALA A 88 -13.64 8.25 -10.99
N TYR A 89 -12.39 7.82 -11.15
CA TYR A 89 -11.61 8.01 -12.37
C TYR A 89 -10.84 6.75 -12.72
N HIS A 90 -10.93 6.33 -13.99
CA HIS A 90 -10.13 5.27 -14.58
C HIS A 90 -9.22 5.88 -15.65
N LEU A 91 -7.89 5.83 -15.44
CA LEU A 91 -6.94 6.43 -16.38
C LEU A 91 -6.53 5.50 -17.53
N GLU A 92 -6.82 4.20 -17.41
CA GLU A 92 -6.60 3.18 -18.44
C GLU A 92 -5.17 3.13 -19.02
N ILE A 93 -4.16 3.28 -18.18
CA ILE A 93 -2.76 3.42 -18.61
C ILE A 93 -2.23 2.14 -19.27
N GLY A 94 -2.62 0.97 -18.76
CA GLY A 94 -2.18 -0.32 -19.28
C GLY A 94 -0.72 -0.64 -19.05
N SER A 95 -0.24 -1.70 -19.70
CA SER A 95 1.17 -2.12 -19.65
C SER A 95 2.04 -1.28 -20.59
N GLY A 96 3.35 -1.24 -20.32
CA GLY A 96 4.33 -0.54 -21.14
C GLY A 96 5.68 -0.45 -20.44
N THR A 97 6.64 0.22 -21.07
CA THR A 97 7.92 0.57 -20.44
C THR A 97 7.70 1.54 -19.27
N HIS A 98 8.69 1.70 -18.39
CA HIS A 98 8.60 2.67 -17.29
C HIS A 98 8.32 4.09 -17.79
N ALA A 99 8.95 4.52 -18.87
CA ALA A 99 8.74 5.84 -19.44
C ALA A 99 7.33 6.01 -20.00
N GLU A 100 6.81 5.02 -20.72
CA GLU A 100 5.46 5.05 -21.27
C GLU A 100 4.39 5.09 -20.18
N GLN A 101 4.53 4.24 -19.16
CA GLN A 101 3.59 4.22 -18.03
C GLN A 101 3.61 5.55 -17.27
N THR A 102 4.79 6.05 -16.93
CA THR A 102 4.95 7.32 -16.19
C THR A 102 4.38 8.49 -17.00
N GLY A 103 4.77 8.61 -18.28
CA GLY A 103 4.34 9.71 -19.15
C GLY A 103 2.83 9.69 -19.40
N ARG A 104 2.24 8.54 -19.75
CA ARG A 104 0.79 8.41 -19.94
C ARG A 104 0.01 8.69 -18.65
N THR A 105 0.51 8.23 -17.50
CA THR A 105 -0.12 8.53 -16.21
C THR A 105 -0.11 10.02 -15.93
N MET A 106 1.02 10.71 -16.14
CA MET A 106 1.10 12.17 -15.95
C MET A 106 0.09 12.92 -16.82
N ILE A 107 0.05 12.63 -18.13
CA ILE A 107 -0.87 13.30 -19.07
C ILE A 107 -2.33 13.08 -18.68
N ALA A 108 -2.72 11.83 -18.42
CA ALA A 108 -4.09 11.50 -18.09
C ALA A 108 -4.52 12.08 -16.73
N TYR A 109 -3.64 12.03 -15.71
CA TYR A 109 -3.96 12.53 -14.38
C TYR A 109 -3.98 14.06 -14.31
N GLU A 110 -3.11 14.74 -15.05
CA GLU A 110 -3.15 16.20 -15.18
C GLU A 110 -4.50 16.68 -15.72
N ALA A 111 -5.02 16.02 -16.77
CA ALA A 111 -6.33 16.33 -17.33
C ALA A 111 -7.47 16.17 -16.30
N VAL A 112 -7.39 15.16 -15.42
CA VAL A 112 -8.33 15.00 -14.29
C VAL A 112 -8.20 16.17 -13.32
N CYS A 113 -6.97 16.52 -12.88
CA CYS A 113 -6.74 17.59 -11.93
C CYS A 113 -7.14 18.99 -12.45
N LEU A 114 -7.01 19.23 -13.75
CA LEU A 114 -7.43 20.49 -14.38
C LEU A 114 -8.96 20.62 -14.49
N ARG A 115 -9.66 19.50 -14.68
CA ARG A 115 -11.12 19.48 -14.73
C ARG A 115 -11.74 19.51 -13.33
N ASP A 116 -11.26 18.66 -12.44
CA ASP A 116 -11.81 18.43 -11.11
C ASP A 116 -10.68 18.52 -10.07
N ARG A 117 -10.27 19.77 -9.75
CA ARG A 117 -9.13 20.03 -8.88
C ARG A 117 -9.35 19.49 -7.46
N PRO A 118 -8.54 18.50 -6.97
CA PRO A 118 -8.65 18.03 -5.60
C PRO A 118 -8.00 19.02 -4.63
N GLY A 119 -8.44 18.97 -3.35
CA GLY A 119 -7.82 19.70 -2.26
C GLY A 119 -6.48 19.08 -1.83
N ALA A 120 -6.29 17.78 -2.05
CA ALA A 120 -5.03 17.06 -1.83
C ALA A 120 -4.99 15.76 -2.62
N ILE A 121 -3.77 15.26 -2.86
CA ILE A 121 -3.48 14.00 -3.56
C ILE A 121 -2.70 13.09 -2.62
N ILE A 122 -3.21 11.89 -2.38
CA ILE A 122 -2.49 10.86 -1.62
C ILE A 122 -1.97 9.81 -2.61
N VAL A 123 -0.66 9.75 -2.75
CA VAL A 123 0.04 8.73 -3.53
C VAL A 123 0.54 7.62 -2.62
N VAL A 124 0.57 6.36 -3.11
CA VAL A 124 0.75 5.18 -2.26
C VAL A 124 1.90 4.32 -2.77
N GLY A 125 2.87 4.04 -1.89
CA GLY A 125 3.98 3.14 -2.18
C GLY A 125 4.95 3.68 -3.24
N ASP A 126 5.40 2.83 -4.17
CA ASP A 126 6.60 3.08 -4.98
C ASP A 126 6.48 2.71 -6.46
N VAL A 127 5.26 2.55 -6.97
CA VAL A 127 5.03 2.24 -8.39
C VAL A 127 5.18 3.49 -9.28
N ASN A 128 5.30 3.31 -10.61
CA ASN A 128 5.43 4.42 -11.55
C ASN A 128 4.34 5.48 -11.40
N ALA A 129 3.10 5.06 -11.15
CA ALA A 129 1.98 5.96 -10.95
C ALA A 129 2.12 6.83 -9.68
N THR A 130 2.80 6.33 -8.63
CA THR A 130 3.08 7.09 -7.41
C THR A 130 3.90 8.34 -7.73
N ALA A 131 5.04 8.17 -8.39
CA ALA A 131 5.92 9.27 -8.79
C ALA A 131 5.25 10.19 -9.83
N ALA A 132 4.54 9.60 -10.81
CA ALA A 132 3.86 10.35 -11.86
C ALA A 132 2.78 11.30 -11.30
N CYS A 133 1.90 10.78 -10.45
CA CYS A 133 0.83 11.60 -9.86
C CYS A 133 1.37 12.62 -8.85
N ALA A 134 2.44 12.29 -8.11
CA ALA A 134 3.12 13.23 -7.24
C ALA A 134 3.71 14.42 -8.02
N LEU A 135 4.36 14.16 -9.15
CA LEU A 135 4.90 15.20 -10.05
C LEU A 135 3.79 16.12 -10.58
N VAL A 136 2.66 15.55 -11.01
CA VAL A 136 1.50 16.34 -11.46
C VAL A 136 1.00 17.24 -10.33
N GLY A 137 0.77 16.68 -9.13
CA GLY A 137 0.31 17.44 -7.97
C GLY A 137 1.24 18.59 -7.64
N ALA A 138 2.54 18.33 -7.51
CA ALA A 138 3.54 19.34 -7.19
C ALA A 138 3.57 20.48 -8.23
N LYS A 139 3.53 20.15 -9.54
CA LYS A 139 3.53 21.15 -10.61
C LYS A 139 2.25 21.99 -10.68
N LEU A 140 1.11 21.43 -10.28
CA LEU A 140 -0.17 22.13 -10.21
C LEU A 140 -0.39 22.82 -8.86
N CYS A 141 0.61 22.82 -7.95
CA CYS A 141 0.49 23.35 -6.59
C CYS A 141 -0.71 22.76 -5.82
N ILE A 142 -0.96 21.46 -6.01
CA ILE A 142 -1.91 20.68 -5.24
C ILE A 142 -1.11 19.91 -4.17
N PRO A 143 -1.50 19.97 -2.88
CA PRO A 143 -0.79 19.25 -1.83
C PRO A 143 -0.63 17.76 -2.13
N VAL A 144 0.58 17.25 -2.02
CA VAL A 144 0.92 15.83 -2.24
C VAL A 144 1.31 15.20 -0.91
N ILE A 145 0.63 14.10 -0.58
CA ILE A 145 0.89 13.29 0.59
C ILE A 145 1.40 11.93 0.13
N HIS A 146 2.53 11.48 0.67
CA HIS A 146 3.07 10.16 0.34
C HIS A 146 2.83 9.16 1.48
N LEU A 147 1.99 8.16 1.22
CA LEU A 147 1.75 7.03 2.10
C LEU A 147 2.80 5.93 1.87
N GLU A 148 3.46 5.49 2.91
CA GLU A 148 4.62 4.58 2.90
C GLU A 148 5.94 5.29 2.52
N ALA A 149 6.08 6.54 2.93
CA ALA A 149 7.27 7.35 2.70
C ALA A 149 8.49 6.86 3.51
N GLY A 150 9.68 7.19 3.04
CA GLY A 150 10.93 6.98 3.77
C GLY A 150 11.51 5.57 3.70
N LEU A 151 10.85 4.60 3.08
CA LEU A 151 11.42 3.27 2.88
C LEU A 151 12.57 3.32 1.87
N ARG A 152 13.68 2.61 2.17
CA ARG A 152 14.88 2.57 1.31
C ARG A 152 15.46 1.16 1.20
N SER A 153 15.59 0.69 -0.04
CA SER A 153 16.39 -0.51 -0.35
C SER A 153 17.87 -0.20 -0.53
N ARG A 154 18.18 1.06 -0.82
CA ARG A 154 19.52 1.57 -1.21
C ARG A 154 20.08 0.91 -2.47
N ASP A 155 19.23 0.23 -3.24
CA ASP A 155 19.55 -0.39 -4.50
C ASP A 155 18.94 0.42 -5.67
N ARG A 156 19.74 1.29 -6.26
CA ARG A 156 19.31 2.14 -7.38
C ARG A 156 19.05 1.38 -8.69
N SER A 157 19.35 0.09 -8.75
CA SER A 157 18.96 -0.74 -9.89
C SER A 157 17.49 -1.11 -9.86
N MET A 158 16.82 -0.91 -8.71
CA MET A 158 15.37 -1.08 -8.55
C MET A 158 14.63 0.19 -8.98
N PRO A 159 13.74 0.12 -9.98
CA PRO A 159 12.92 1.28 -10.39
C PRO A 159 12.08 1.86 -9.24
N GLU A 160 11.63 1.01 -8.32
CA GLU A 160 10.86 1.40 -7.14
C GLU A 160 11.67 2.29 -6.21
N GLU A 161 12.98 2.08 -6.07
CA GLU A 161 13.84 2.95 -5.26
C GLU A 161 13.91 4.37 -5.83
N ILE A 162 13.99 4.48 -7.15
CA ILE A 162 13.97 5.79 -7.83
C ILE A 162 12.62 6.48 -7.60
N ASN A 163 11.51 5.75 -7.70
CA ASN A 163 10.18 6.30 -7.46
C ASN A 163 10.03 6.80 -6.02
N ARG A 164 10.53 6.05 -5.02
CA ARG A 164 10.53 6.49 -3.60
C ARG A 164 11.29 7.80 -3.41
N LEU A 165 12.54 7.86 -3.90
CA LEU A 165 13.39 9.04 -3.77
C LEU A 165 12.74 10.28 -4.40
N VAL A 166 12.19 10.15 -5.61
CA VAL A 166 11.52 11.26 -6.31
C VAL A 166 10.27 11.70 -5.56
N THR A 167 9.42 10.76 -5.16
CA THR A 167 8.16 11.07 -4.48
C THR A 167 8.40 11.75 -3.14
N ASP A 168 9.30 11.21 -2.33
CA ASP A 168 9.63 11.77 -1.01
C ASP A 168 10.23 13.17 -1.11
N ALA A 169 11.04 13.44 -2.15
CA ALA A 169 11.65 14.75 -2.37
C ALA A 169 10.64 15.85 -2.67
N ILE A 170 9.51 15.54 -3.29
CA ILE A 170 8.53 16.54 -3.75
C ILE A 170 7.22 16.55 -2.97
N ALA A 171 6.97 15.56 -2.09
CA ALA A 171 5.77 15.51 -1.28
C ALA A 171 5.77 16.62 -0.20
N ASP A 172 4.58 17.11 0.10
CA ASP A 172 4.35 18.12 1.14
C ASP A 172 4.23 17.50 2.54
N LEU A 173 3.71 16.26 2.62
CA LEU A 173 3.54 15.50 3.84
C LEU A 173 3.92 14.03 3.60
N LEU A 174 4.69 13.47 4.52
CA LEU A 174 5.31 12.15 4.40
C LEU A 174 4.85 11.26 5.54
N TRP A 175 3.98 10.29 5.22
CA TRP A 175 3.47 9.33 6.18
C TRP A 175 4.36 8.08 6.22
N THR A 176 5.09 7.94 7.31
CA THR A 176 6.05 6.86 7.48
C THR A 176 5.45 5.67 8.23
N PRO A 177 5.86 4.43 7.86
CA PRO A 177 5.40 3.22 8.54
C PRO A 177 6.20 2.87 9.80
N SER A 178 7.40 3.44 10.01
CA SER A 178 8.36 2.97 11.00
C SER A 178 9.46 3.99 11.31
N PRO A 179 10.16 3.87 12.47
CA PRO A 179 11.23 4.79 12.86
C PRO A 179 12.39 4.88 11.87
N ASP A 180 12.78 3.76 11.26
CA ASP A 180 13.86 3.72 10.24
C ASP A 180 13.51 4.51 8.98
N ALA A 181 12.21 4.58 8.62
CA ALA A 181 11.74 5.42 7.54
C ALA A 181 11.86 6.92 7.88
N ASP A 182 11.53 7.32 9.12
CA ASP A 182 11.76 8.70 9.60
C ASP A 182 13.24 9.06 9.55
N GLU A 183 14.10 8.14 10.00
CA GLU A 183 15.56 8.33 10.02
C GLU A 183 16.13 8.53 8.62
N ASN A 184 15.65 7.75 7.63
CA ASN A 184 16.04 7.90 6.23
C ASN A 184 15.69 9.30 5.70
N LEU A 185 14.45 9.76 5.93
CA LEU A 185 14.00 11.07 5.47
C LEU A 185 14.78 12.21 6.13
N ARG A 186 15.03 12.14 7.45
CA ARG A 186 15.83 13.15 8.15
C ARG A 186 17.27 13.17 7.65
N ALA A 187 17.87 12.01 7.38
CA ALA A 187 19.22 11.91 6.82
C ALA A 187 19.31 12.48 5.39
N GLU A 188 18.20 12.48 4.65
CA GLU A 188 18.07 13.09 3.32
C GLU A 188 17.71 14.59 3.38
N GLY A 189 17.62 15.18 4.58
CA GLY A 189 17.38 16.60 4.78
C GLY A 189 15.91 17.02 4.76
N VAL A 190 14.98 16.07 4.88
CA VAL A 190 13.55 16.41 4.96
C VAL A 190 13.25 17.05 6.32
N PRO A 191 12.56 18.21 6.33
CA PRO A 191 12.14 18.90 7.56
C PRO A 191 11.23 18.01 8.42
N ALA A 192 11.44 18.02 9.74
CA ALA A 192 10.71 17.17 10.67
C ALA A 192 9.20 17.38 10.64
N GLU A 193 8.76 18.61 10.38
CA GLU A 193 7.34 19.00 10.27
C GLU A 193 6.62 18.38 9.07
N LYS A 194 7.36 17.87 8.07
CA LYS A 194 6.80 17.15 6.94
C LYS A 194 6.66 15.65 7.21
N ILE A 195 7.27 15.14 8.27
CA ILE A 195 7.31 13.70 8.58
C ILE A 195 6.29 13.40 9.68
N ASP A 196 5.30 12.57 9.38
CA ASP A 196 4.33 12.11 10.38
C ASP A 196 4.28 10.59 10.39
N ARG A 197 4.72 9.96 11.48
CA ARG A 197 4.71 8.52 11.62
C ARG A 197 3.32 8.02 11.98
N ILE A 198 2.63 7.47 10.99
CA ILE A 198 1.29 6.92 11.15
C ILE A 198 1.29 5.43 11.50
N GLY A 199 2.36 4.71 11.21
CA GLY A 199 2.43 3.25 11.29
C GLY A 199 2.13 2.56 9.97
N ASN A 200 2.00 1.24 10.00
CA ASN A 200 1.88 0.43 8.79
C ASN A 200 0.43 0.17 8.41
N ILE A 201 -0.01 0.80 7.32
CA ILE A 201 -1.37 0.70 6.79
C ILE A 201 -1.75 -0.72 6.30
N MET A 202 -0.77 -1.57 5.98
CA MET A 202 -1.04 -2.98 5.62
C MET A 202 -1.63 -3.76 6.78
N ILE A 203 -1.30 -3.37 8.02
CA ILE A 203 -1.86 -3.99 9.22
C ILE A 203 -3.34 -3.62 9.37
N ASP A 204 -3.70 -2.38 9.05
CA ASP A 204 -5.13 -1.97 9.02
C ASP A 204 -5.93 -2.80 8.02
N SER A 205 -5.34 -3.09 6.85
CA SER A 205 -5.97 -3.92 5.83
C SER A 205 -6.17 -5.36 6.31
N PHE A 206 -5.16 -5.91 6.98
CA PHE A 206 -5.24 -7.23 7.59
C PHE A 206 -6.35 -7.26 8.65
N GLU A 207 -6.39 -6.29 9.56
CA GLU A 207 -7.40 -6.21 10.62
C GLU A 207 -8.81 -6.05 10.06
N MET A 208 -8.97 -5.22 9.04
CA MET A 208 -10.26 -5.04 8.35
C MET A 208 -10.79 -6.36 7.75
N LEU A 209 -9.90 -7.24 7.30
CA LEU A 209 -10.25 -8.53 6.69
C LEU A 209 -10.12 -9.71 7.67
N ARG A 210 -9.70 -9.50 8.93
CA ARG A 210 -9.40 -10.55 9.91
C ARG A 210 -10.51 -11.59 10.02
N GLN A 211 -11.75 -11.17 10.17
CA GLN A 211 -12.87 -12.09 10.31
C GLN A 211 -13.07 -13.01 9.09
N LYS A 212 -12.87 -12.46 7.87
CA LYS A 212 -12.93 -13.25 6.63
C LYS A 212 -11.75 -14.21 6.54
N ILE A 213 -10.56 -13.79 6.95
CA ILE A 213 -9.33 -14.60 6.97
C ILE A 213 -9.50 -15.78 7.93
N GLU A 214 -9.99 -15.54 9.14
CA GLU A 214 -10.22 -16.56 10.16
C GLU A 214 -11.31 -17.56 9.77
N SER A 215 -12.34 -17.11 9.04
CA SER A 215 -13.42 -17.97 8.55
C SER A 215 -13.09 -18.75 7.28
N SER A 216 -11.94 -18.48 6.63
CA SER A 216 -11.54 -19.16 5.41
C SER A 216 -11.26 -20.65 5.64
N ARG A 217 -11.73 -21.47 4.71
CA ARG A 217 -11.50 -22.92 4.70
C ARG A 217 -10.33 -23.35 3.80
N ALA A 218 -9.40 -22.42 3.49
CA ALA A 218 -8.28 -22.71 2.60
C ALA A 218 -7.45 -23.92 3.05
N ARG A 219 -7.15 -24.01 4.35
CA ARG A 219 -6.43 -25.14 4.95
C ARG A 219 -7.15 -26.47 4.70
N GLN A 220 -8.46 -26.51 4.87
CA GLN A 220 -9.28 -27.71 4.66
C GLN A 220 -9.34 -28.08 3.17
N ARG A 221 -9.59 -27.09 2.29
CA ARG A 221 -9.61 -27.30 0.83
C ARG A 221 -8.29 -27.86 0.29
N LEU A 222 -7.18 -27.43 0.88
CA LEU A 222 -5.85 -27.94 0.55
C LEU A 222 -5.51 -29.26 1.26
N GLY A 223 -6.44 -29.86 2.03
CA GLY A 223 -6.22 -31.14 2.70
C GLY A 223 -5.01 -31.12 3.65
N LEU A 224 -4.70 -29.96 4.24
CA LEU A 224 -3.63 -29.84 5.24
C LEU A 224 -4.17 -30.40 6.56
N ALA A 225 -3.59 -31.51 7.00
CA ALA A 225 -3.88 -32.10 8.30
C ALA A 225 -3.48 -31.16 9.46
N ALA A 226 -3.66 -31.59 10.69
CA ALA A 226 -3.28 -30.79 11.89
C ALA A 226 -1.75 -30.61 12.06
N GLN A 227 -0.94 -31.20 11.17
CA GLN A 227 0.51 -31.10 11.22
C GLN A 227 1.02 -29.69 10.87
N PRO A 228 2.18 -29.29 11.39
CA PRO A 228 2.84 -28.05 11.00
C PRO A 228 3.12 -28.00 9.51
N TYR A 229 3.01 -26.82 8.91
CA TYR A 229 3.34 -26.59 7.50
C TYR A 229 3.99 -25.23 7.30
N ALA A 230 4.73 -25.10 6.21
CA ALA A 230 5.30 -23.84 5.74
C ALA A 230 4.50 -23.32 4.53
N VAL A 231 4.37 -21.99 4.42
CA VAL A 231 3.82 -21.31 3.24
C VAL A 231 4.96 -20.73 2.44
N VAL A 232 4.97 -20.99 1.13
CA VAL A 232 6.00 -20.48 0.21
C VAL A 232 5.36 -19.60 -0.85
N THR A 233 5.96 -18.41 -1.08
CA THR A 233 5.64 -17.57 -2.24
C THR A 233 6.90 -16.87 -2.76
N LEU A 234 7.13 -17.00 -4.07
CA LEU A 234 8.30 -16.46 -4.77
C LEU A 234 7.82 -15.82 -6.08
N HIS A 235 8.31 -14.63 -6.39
CA HIS A 235 7.94 -13.91 -7.61
C HIS A 235 8.99 -12.91 -8.11
N ARG A 236 10.06 -12.63 -7.31
CA ARG A 236 11.07 -11.66 -7.71
C ARG A 236 11.94 -12.17 -8.86
N PRO A 237 12.24 -11.31 -9.87
CA PRO A 237 13.08 -11.69 -11.01
C PRO A 237 14.41 -12.31 -10.61
N SER A 238 15.06 -11.76 -9.58
CA SER A 238 16.36 -12.26 -9.07
C SER A 238 16.32 -13.72 -8.63
N ASN A 239 15.18 -14.20 -8.18
CA ASN A 239 14.98 -15.58 -7.72
C ASN A 239 14.47 -16.50 -8.82
N VAL A 240 13.58 -16.00 -9.70
CA VAL A 240 12.80 -16.90 -10.58
C VAL A 240 13.19 -16.84 -12.06
N ASP A 241 13.82 -15.75 -12.53
CA ASP A 241 14.11 -15.58 -13.96
C ASP A 241 15.39 -16.30 -14.42
N ARG A 242 16.25 -16.73 -13.51
CA ARG A 242 17.45 -17.50 -13.82
C ARG A 242 17.26 -18.96 -13.45
N ARG A 243 17.49 -19.86 -14.43
CA ARG A 243 17.32 -21.31 -14.25
C ARG A 243 18.17 -21.88 -13.11
N ASP A 244 19.43 -21.44 -12.99
CA ASP A 244 20.34 -21.89 -11.93
C ASP A 244 19.83 -21.53 -10.53
N LYS A 245 19.37 -20.30 -10.34
CA LYS A 245 18.82 -19.81 -9.08
C LYS A 245 17.51 -20.51 -8.71
N LEU A 246 16.57 -20.60 -9.66
CA LEU A 246 15.30 -21.27 -9.41
C LEU A 246 15.50 -22.78 -9.13
N ALA A 247 16.43 -23.44 -9.80
CA ALA A 247 16.77 -24.82 -9.54
C ALA A 247 17.42 -25.04 -8.15
N GLU A 248 18.24 -24.09 -7.67
CA GLU A 248 18.79 -24.11 -6.31
C GLU A 248 17.66 -24.01 -5.27
N LEU A 249 16.73 -23.06 -5.47
CA LEU A 249 15.55 -22.88 -4.61
C LEU A 249 14.65 -24.12 -4.59
N VAL A 250 14.36 -24.72 -5.75
CA VAL A 250 13.56 -25.95 -5.85
C VAL A 250 14.20 -27.07 -5.04
N ARG A 251 15.52 -27.31 -5.19
CA ARG A 251 16.25 -28.32 -4.39
C ARG A 251 16.14 -28.05 -2.89
N ALA A 252 16.33 -26.80 -2.47
CA ALA A 252 16.22 -26.42 -1.06
C ALA A 252 14.80 -26.64 -0.51
N LEU A 253 13.76 -26.30 -1.28
CA LEU A 253 12.37 -26.53 -0.88
C LEU A 253 12.06 -28.04 -0.78
N ILE A 254 12.58 -28.86 -1.67
CA ILE A 254 12.46 -30.34 -1.58
C ILE A 254 13.13 -30.86 -0.30
N GLU A 255 14.30 -30.35 0.07
CA GLU A 255 14.95 -30.74 1.34
C GLU A 255 14.14 -30.29 2.57
N VAL A 256 13.61 -29.06 2.57
CA VAL A 256 12.71 -28.55 3.61
C VAL A 256 11.46 -29.41 3.74
N SER A 257 10.90 -29.88 2.59
CA SER A 257 9.67 -30.67 2.58
C SER A 257 9.79 -32.04 3.23
N LYS A 258 11.01 -32.53 3.45
CA LYS A 258 11.28 -33.75 4.21
C LYS A 258 11.07 -33.56 5.73
N GLN A 259 11.08 -32.30 6.20
CA GLN A 259 10.97 -31.93 7.60
C GLN A 259 9.60 -31.35 7.94
N ILE A 260 9.02 -30.58 7.03
CA ILE A 260 7.75 -29.87 7.22
C ILE A 260 6.99 -29.80 5.89
N ALA A 261 5.68 -30.06 5.92
CA ALA A 261 4.85 -29.93 4.73
C ALA A 261 4.90 -28.49 4.17
N ILE A 262 4.89 -28.35 2.86
CA ILE A 262 4.96 -27.05 2.17
C ILE A 262 3.70 -26.83 1.35
N VAL A 263 3.10 -25.65 1.49
CA VAL A 263 2.15 -25.08 0.54
C VAL A 263 2.87 -24.05 -0.29
N PHE A 264 3.08 -24.33 -1.56
CA PHE A 264 3.69 -23.39 -2.48
C PHE A 264 2.61 -22.70 -3.32
N ALA A 265 2.20 -21.51 -2.87
CA ALA A 265 1.31 -20.65 -3.64
C ALA A 265 2.10 -20.00 -4.78
N ALA A 266 2.17 -20.70 -5.91
CA ALA A 266 3.02 -20.30 -7.02
C ALA A 266 2.42 -19.10 -7.77
N HIS A 267 3.13 -17.97 -7.74
CA HIS A 267 2.79 -16.81 -8.55
C HIS A 267 2.82 -17.17 -10.05
N PRO A 268 1.96 -16.61 -10.92
CA PRO A 268 1.91 -16.97 -12.35
C PRO A 268 3.27 -16.90 -13.04
N ARG A 269 4.07 -15.86 -12.77
CA ARG A 269 5.45 -15.75 -13.27
C ARG A 269 6.31 -16.94 -12.85
N THR A 270 6.26 -17.32 -11.59
CA THR A 270 7.07 -18.39 -11.03
C THR A 270 6.65 -19.72 -11.60
N ARG A 271 5.35 -19.97 -11.71
CA ARG A 271 4.81 -21.19 -12.33
C ARG A 271 5.29 -21.32 -13.76
N LYS A 272 5.16 -20.25 -14.56
CA LYS A 272 5.65 -20.24 -15.93
C LYS A 272 7.16 -20.56 -16.01
N ARG A 273 7.98 -19.96 -15.13
CA ARG A 273 9.42 -20.24 -15.09
C ARG A 273 9.75 -21.66 -14.67
N LEU A 274 8.99 -22.24 -13.72
CA LEU A 274 9.14 -23.65 -13.36
C LEU A 274 8.84 -24.57 -14.54
N GLU A 275 7.83 -24.26 -15.34
CA GLU A 275 7.49 -24.98 -16.59
C GLU A 275 8.57 -24.79 -17.65
N ASP A 276 8.93 -23.55 -18.00
CA ASP A 276 9.93 -23.20 -19.01
C ASP A 276 11.29 -23.86 -18.75
N PHE A 277 11.68 -24.02 -17.49
CA PHE A 277 12.96 -24.59 -17.08
C PHE A 277 12.88 -26.10 -16.78
N GLY A 278 11.70 -26.73 -16.91
CA GLY A 278 11.51 -28.15 -16.66
C GLY A 278 11.62 -28.56 -15.19
N LEU A 279 11.36 -27.63 -14.26
CA LEU A 279 11.48 -27.82 -12.81
C LEU A 279 10.14 -28.17 -12.13
N LEU A 280 9.01 -27.91 -12.79
CA LEU A 280 7.68 -28.09 -12.20
C LEU A 280 7.42 -29.55 -11.82
N SER A 281 7.81 -30.51 -12.68
CA SER A 281 7.65 -31.97 -12.41
C SER A 281 8.44 -32.40 -11.17
N SER A 282 9.64 -31.90 -10.97
CA SER A 282 10.48 -32.23 -9.83
C SER A 282 9.88 -31.76 -8.50
N ILE A 283 9.34 -30.52 -8.46
CA ILE A 283 8.75 -29.97 -7.25
C ILE A 283 7.36 -30.60 -6.98
N ALA A 284 6.58 -30.88 -8.03
CA ALA A 284 5.27 -31.52 -7.90
C ALA A 284 5.35 -33.01 -7.50
N ALA A 285 6.45 -33.68 -7.82
CA ALA A 285 6.70 -35.06 -7.43
C ALA A 285 7.14 -35.20 -5.96
N ALA A 286 7.50 -34.13 -5.28
CA ALA A 286 7.92 -34.14 -3.87
C ALA A 286 6.69 -34.33 -2.95
N PRO A 287 6.56 -35.46 -2.20
CA PRO A 287 5.34 -35.76 -1.45
C PRO A 287 4.97 -34.72 -0.39
N GLY A 288 5.98 -34.00 0.13
CA GLY A 288 5.80 -32.96 1.15
C GLY A 288 5.46 -31.58 0.57
N ILE A 289 5.40 -31.42 -0.76
CA ILE A 289 5.11 -30.12 -1.39
C ILE A 289 3.76 -30.17 -2.10
N ARG A 290 2.91 -29.23 -1.75
CA ARG A 290 1.67 -28.95 -2.47
C ARG A 290 1.80 -27.65 -3.23
N VAL A 291 1.96 -27.73 -4.55
CA VAL A 291 1.92 -26.55 -5.43
C VAL A 291 0.46 -26.21 -5.68
N SER A 292 0.06 -25.00 -5.31
CA SER A 292 -1.30 -24.49 -5.58
C SER A 292 -1.28 -23.43 -6.66
N GLU A 293 -2.44 -23.23 -7.28
CA GLU A 293 -2.72 -22.02 -8.05
C GLU A 293 -2.59 -20.77 -7.15
N PRO A 294 -2.44 -19.57 -7.75
CA PRO A 294 -2.44 -18.34 -7.00
C PRO A 294 -3.68 -18.22 -6.12
N LEU A 295 -3.47 -17.93 -4.85
CA LEU A 295 -4.55 -17.75 -3.87
C LEU A 295 -4.95 -16.29 -3.77
N GLY A 296 -6.23 -16.04 -3.51
CA GLY A 296 -6.69 -14.73 -3.08
C GLY A 296 -6.08 -14.35 -1.72
N TYR A 297 -6.05 -13.05 -1.42
CA TYR A 297 -5.42 -12.54 -0.18
C TYR A 297 -5.98 -13.20 1.09
N ILE A 298 -7.30 -13.33 1.18
CA ILE A 298 -7.98 -13.92 2.35
C ILE A 298 -7.54 -15.36 2.56
N ASP A 299 -7.56 -16.18 1.51
CA ASP A 299 -7.16 -17.59 1.60
C ASP A 299 -5.66 -17.73 1.89
N PHE A 300 -4.83 -16.89 1.24
CA PHE A 300 -3.40 -16.89 1.46
C PHE A 300 -3.06 -16.52 2.91
N MET A 301 -3.64 -15.44 3.43
CA MET A 301 -3.41 -15.01 4.81
C MET A 301 -3.97 -15.99 5.85
N SER A 302 -5.06 -16.67 5.55
CA SER A 302 -5.58 -17.74 6.40
C SER A 302 -4.56 -18.88 6.57
N LEU A 303 -3.84 -19.21 5.48
CA LEU A 303 -2.74 -20.20 5.56
C LEU A 303 -1.55 -19.63 6.33
N VAL A 304 -1.18 -18.38 6.10
CA VAL A 304 -0.08 -17.72 6.82
C VAL A 304 -0.36 -17.68 8.32
N CYS A 305 -1.56 -17.25 8.74
CA CYS A 305 -1.91 -17.15 10.16
C CYS A 305 -1.77 -18.46 10.95
N SER A 306 -1.82 -19.60 10.28
CA SER A 306 -1.76 -20.92 10.92
C SER A 306 -0.53 -21.77 10.53
N CYS A 307 0.41 -21.19 9.77
CA CYS A 307 1.64 -21.89 9.39
C CYS A 307 2.72 -21.80 10.50
N ALA A 308 3.67 -22.73 10.46
CA ALA A 308 4.82 -22.68 11.34
C ALA A 308 5.88 -21.66 10.88
N MET A 309 5.98 -21.44 9.57
CA MET A 309 6.87 -20.43 8.97
C MET A 309 6.44 -20.04 7.56
N THR A 310 6.90 -18.89 7.12
CA THR A 310 6.82 -18.47 5.72
C THR A 310 8.20 -18.45 5.07
N ILE A 311 8.25 -18.78 3.77
CA ILE A 311 9.44 -18.64 2.92
C ILE A 311 9.02 -17.73 1.75
N THR A 312 9.61 -16.56 1.63
CA THR A 312 9.10 -15.54 0.71
C THR A 312 10.21 -14.63 0.16
N ASP A 313 9.90 -13.93 -0.93
CA ASP A 313 10.65 -12.77 -1.41
C ASP A 313 9.80 -11.49 -1.45
N SER A 314 8.57 -11.57 -0.93
CA SER A 314 7.61 -10.47 -0.87
C SER A 314 7.90 -9.50 0.29
N GLY A 315 7.86 -8.18 0.01
CA GLY A 315 7.98 -7.15 1.04
C GLY A 315 6.79 -7.15 2.01
N GLY A 316 5.56 -7.24 1.51
CA GLY A 316 4.35 -7.22 2.35
C GLY A 316 4.28 -8.39 3.33
N ILE A 317 4.66 -9.59 2.91
CA ILE A 317 4.66 -10.78 3.79
C ILE A 317 5.63 -10.61 4.97
N GLN A 318 6.76 -9.92 4.79
CA GLN A 318 7.68 -9.62 5.88
C GLN A 318 7.00 -8.78 6.97
N GLU A 319 6.15 -7.84 6.58
CA GLU A 319 5.40 -6.97 7.49
C GLU A 319 4.29 -7.74 8.20
N GLU A 320 3.48 -8.46 7.45
CA GLU A 320 2.35 -9.23 7.98
C GLU A 320 2.82 -10.33 8.94
N THR A 321 3.89 -11.06 8.61
CA THR A 321 4.46 -12.08 9.50
C THR A 321 5.10 -11.49 10.75
N THR A 322 5.74 -10.32 10.64
CA THR A 322 6.26 -9.58 11.80
C THR A 322 5.12 -9.19 12.75
N TYR A 323 4.02 -8.67 12.19
CA TYR A 323 2.84 -8.33 12.98
C TYR A 323 2.21 -9.54 13.68
N LEU A 324 2.14 -10.67 12.97
CA LEU A 324 1.55 -11.92 13.47
C LEU A 324 2.50 -12.71 14.40
N GLY A 325 3.77 -12.36 14.46
CA GLY A 325 4.77 -13.12 15.22
C GLY A 325 5.19 -14.43 14.56
N ILE A 326 4.99 -14.57 13.25
CA ILE A 326 5.26 -15.80 12.49
C ILE A 326 6.69 -15.77 11.95
N PRO A 327 7.49 -16.86 12.10
CA PRO A 327 8.81 -17.00 11.50
C PRO A 327 8.79 -16.73 10.00
N CYS A 328 9.64 -15.83 9.52
CA CYS A 328 9.73 -15.46 8.11
C CYS A 328 11.15 -15.60 7.60
N ALA A 329 11.34 -16.47 6.61
CA ALA A 329 12.58 -16.66 5.86
C ALA A 329 12.47 -15.90 4.52
N THR A 330 13.15 -14.76 4.42
CA THR A 330 13.13 -13.93 3.23
C THR A 330 14.31 -14.20 2.34
N LEU A 331 14.05 -14.64 1.11
CA LEU A 331 15.04 -14.99 0.11
C LEU A 331 15.48 -13.77 -0.69
N ARG A 332 16.21 -12.88 -0.04
CA ARG A 332 16.71 -11.62 -0.60
C ARG A 332 18.04 -11.25 0.05
N ASP A 333 18.87 -10.53 -0.70
CA ASP A 333 20.15 -10.00 -0.19
C ASP A 333 19.95 -8.74 0.68
N ASN A 334 18.86 -7.99 0.43
CA ASN A 334 18.48 -6.78 1.17
C ASN A 334 16.97 -6.68 1.36
N THR A 335 16.54 -5.73 2.18
CA THR A 335 15.12 -5.38 2.33
C THR A 335 14.96 -3.87 2.55
N GLU A 336 13.93 -3.31 1.97
CA GLU A 336 13.46 -1.95 2.22
C GLU A 336 12.76 -1.80 3.57
N ARG A 337 12.61 -2.90 4.32
CA ARG A 337 11.91 -2.99 5.61
C ARG A 337 12.82 -3.57 6.70
N PRO A 338 13.95 -2.92 7.02
CA PRO A 338 14.93 -3.45 7.99
C PRO A 338 14.34 -3.69 9.38
N ILE A 339 13.30 -2.95 9.75
CA ILE A 339 12.60 -3.12 11.03
C ILE A 339 12.01 -4.53 11.21
N THR A 340 11.61 -5.20 10.12
CA THR A 340 11.13 -6.57 10.18
C THR A 340 12.21 -7.57 10.58
N VAL A 341 13.48 -7.24 10.30
CA VAL A 341 14.66 -8.04 10.65
C VAL A 341 15.17 -7.67 12.05
N THR A 342 15.24 -6.37 12.37
CA THR A 342 15.85 -5.88 13.63
C THR A 342 14.91 -6.01 14.82
N GLN A 343 13.60 -5.91 14.61
CA GLN A 343 12.59 -6.03 15.66
C GLN A 343 11.64 -7.21 15.44
N GLY A 344 11.35 -7.54 14.18
CA GLY A 344 10.37 -8.56 13.83
C GLY A 344 10.92 -9.99 13.81
N THR A 345 10.16 -10.85 13.13
CA THR A 345 10.47 -12.29 13.01
C THR A 345 11.18 -12.64 11.70
N ASN A 346 11.48 -11.64 10.87
CA ASN A 346 12.05 -11.85 9.55
C ASN A 346 13.58 -12.09 9.61
N ARG A 347 14.06 -12.96 8.73
CA ARG A 347 15.51 -13.17 8.49
C ARG A 347 15.77 -13.25 6.99
N LEU A 348 16.80 -12.53 6.54
CA LEU A 348 17.29 -12.65 5.17
C LEU A 348 18.14 -13.91 5.06
N LEU A 349 17.79 -14.80 4.15
CA LEU A 349 18.42 -16.11 4.00
C LEU A 349 18.71 -16.41 2.53
N THR A 350 19.67 -17.28 2.29
CA THR A 350 19.87 -17.93 0.98
C THR A 350 19.12 -19.27 0.90
N ALA A 351 19.02 -19.83 -0.30
CA ALA A 351 18.43 -21.16 -0.49
C ALA A 351 19.09 -22.23 0.36
N ARG A 352 20.41 -22.14 0.58
CA ARG A 352 21.21 -23.11 1.35
C ARG A 352 20.86 -23.12 2.83
N ASP A 353 20.40 -21.99 3.36
CA ASP A 353 20.08 -21.83 4.78
C ASP A 353 18.70 -22.41 5.13
N LEU A 354 17.81 -22.62 4.15
CA LEU A 354 16.41 -23.00 4.36
C LEU A 354 16.23 -24.29 5.16
N PRO A 355 16.96 -25.40 4.91
CA PRO A 355 16.78 -26.63 5.68
C PRO A 355 17.12 -26.45 7.17
N ALA A 356 18.19 -25.73 7.48
CA ALA A 356 18.57 -25.42 8.86
C ALA A 356 17.59 -24.44 9.52
N ALA A 357 17.04 -23.49 8.76
CA ALA A 357 16.01 -22.58 9.21
C ALA A 357 14.72 -23.32 9.60
N ALA A 358 14.25 -24.25 8.76
CA ALA A 358 13.08 -25.05 9.04
C ALA A 358 13.27 -25.91 10.31
N GLN A 359 14.43 -26.56 10.45
CA GLN A 359 14.77 -27.33 11.64
C GLN A 359 14.75 -26.45 12.92
N ARG A 360 15.31 -25.24 12.83
CA ARG A 360 15.32 -24.28 13.95
C ARG A 360 13.91 -23.86 14.35
N VAL A 361 13.03 -23.62 13.37
CA VAL A 361 11.62 -23.28 13.63
C VAL A 361 10.92 -24.41 14.35
N LEU A 362 11.06 -25.64 13.85
CA LEU A 362 10.43 -26.83 14.44
C LEU A 362 10.93 -27.15 15.86
N ALA A 363 12.18 -26.80 16.15
CA ALA A 363 12.77 -26.90 17.49
C ALA A 363 12.40 -25.73 18.44
N GLY A 364 11.57 -24.78 18.00
CA GLY A 364 11.23 -23.57 18.77
C GLY A 364 12.39 -22.58 18.94
N GLY A 365 13.47 -22.71 18.16
CA GLY A 365 14.69 -21.89 18.26
C GLY A 365 14.67 -20.66 17.35
N TRP A 366 13.55 -20.30 16.71
CA TRP A 366 13.42 -19.06 15.96
C TRP A 366 13.19 -17.90 16.94
N ALA A 367 13.91 -16.80 16.77
CA ALA A 367 13.75 -15.67 17.65
C ALA A 367 12.34 -15.09 17.57
N SER A 368 11.69 -14.93 18.71
CA SER A 368 10.45 -14.17 18.81
C SER A 368 10.75 -12.70 18.53
N GLY A 369 10.06 -12.12 17.55
CA GLY A 369 10.10 -10.68 17.31
C GLY A 369 9.14 -9.93 18.23
N ARG A 370 9.22 -8.61 18.18
CA ARG A 370 8.21 -7.72 18.75
C ARG A 370 7.52 -6.96 17.62
N ARG A 371 6.27 -6.56 17.83
CA ARG A 371 5.59 -5.66 16.93
C ARG A 371 6.27 -4.29 16.94
N PRO A 372 6.60 -3.71 15.77
CA PRO A 372 7.06 -2.33 15.71
C PRO A 372 6.00 -1.36 16.24
N GLU A 373 6.46 -0.19 16.68
CA GLU A 373 5.57 0.88 17.16
C GLU A 373 4.57 1.29 16.08
N TYR A 374 3.30 1.49 16.45
CA TYR A 374 2.18 1.85 15.57
C TYR A 374 1.81 0.79 14.50
N TRP A 375 2.31 -0.44 14.64
CA TRP A 375 1.78 -1.56 13.85
C TRP A 375 0.62 -2.22 14.62
N ASP A 376 -0.48 -1.52 14.73
CA ASP A 376 -1.60 -1.83 15.63
C ASP A 376 -2.98 -1.79 14.96
N GLY A 377 -3.06 -1.56 13.62
CA GLY A 377 -4.30 -1.50 12.88
C GLY A 377 -5.04 -0.15 12.96
N HIS A 378 -4.34 0.92 13.35
CA HIS A 378 -4.89 2.27 13.48
C HIS A 378 -4.12 3.32 12.66
N ALA A 379 -3.35 2.89 11.66
CA ALA A 379 -2.59 3.81 10.80
C ALA A 379 -3.51 4.71 9.96
N ALA A 380 -4.62 4.17 9.46
CA ALA A 380 -5.59 4.93 8.67
C ALA A 380 -6.24 6.08 9.47
N GLU A 381 -6.56 5.84 10.75
CA GLU A 381 -7.12 6.88 11.62
C GLU A 381 -6.08 7.97 11.94
N ARG A 382 -4.81 7.58 12.14
CA ARG A 382 -3.71 8.54 12.32
C ARG A 382 -3.50 9.36 11.05
N ALA A 383 -3.55 8.74 9.88
CA ALA A 383 -3.45 9.40 8.58
C ALA A 383 -4.57 10.43 8.38
N ALA A 384 -5.82 10.08 8.70
CA ALA A 384 -6.94 11.02 8.60
C ALA A 384 -6.76 12.25 9.51
N ARG A 385 -6.38 12.03 10.78
CA ARG A 385 -6.07 13.13 11.70
C ARG A 385 -4.87 13.99 11.25
N SER A 386 -3.84 13.36 10.71
CA SER A 386 -2.65 14.03 10.16
C SER A 386 -3.02 14.92 8.99
N LEU A 387 -3.82 14.39 8.05
CA LEU A 387 -4.28 15.13 6.88
C LEU A 387 -5.11 16.37 7.30
N ASN A 388 -6.03 16.21 8.25
CA ASN A 388 -6.85 17.31 8.71
C ASN A 388 -6.00 18.46 9.28
N ARG A 389 -5.09 18.13 10.22
CA ARG A 389 -4.15 19.13 10.78
C ARG A 389 -3.34 19.84 9.70
N PHE A 390 -2.84 19.09 8.72
CA PHE A 390 -2.05 19.62 7.62
C PHE A 390 -2.86 20.60 6.75
N LEU A 391 -4.10 20.24 6.40
CA LEU A 391 -4.96 21.08 5.56
C LEU A 391 -5.44 22.33 6.33
N GLU A 392 -5.77 22.20 7.62
CA GLU A 392 -6.13 23.35 8.48
C GLU A 392 -4.98 24.34 8.59
N ALA A 393 -3.76 23.87 8.82
CA ALA A 393 -2.58 24.74 8.91
C ALA A 393 -2.32 25.52 7.61
N ARG A 394 -2.63 24.95 6.43
CA ARG A 394 -2.51 25.64 5.13
C ARG A 394 -3.60 26.68 4.89
N GLN A 395 -4.77 26.53 5.50
CA GLN A 395 -5.85 27.52 5.39
C GLN A 395 -5.62 28.75 6.28
N VAL A 396 -4.88 28.59 7.38
CA VAL A 396 -4.58 29.66 8.36
C VAL A 396 -3.31 30.44 7.99
N GLY A 397 -2.45 29.92 7.10
CA GLY A 397 -1.24 30.59 6.65
C GLY A 397 -1.53 31.92 5.88
N PRO A 398 -0.63 32.90 5.92
CA PRO A 398 -0.93 34.26 5.43
C PRO A 398 -1.30 34.21 3.94
N ASN A 399 -2.43 34.85 3.63
CA ASN A 399 -2.78 35.33 2.30
C ASN A 399 -1.64 36.24 1.81
N THR A 400 -0.68 35.65 1.10
CA THR A 400 0.25 36.45 0.30
C THR A 400 -0.29 36.40 -1.13
N PRO A 401 -0.88 37.47 -1.65
CA PRO A 401 -1.21 37.55 -3.07
C PRO A 401 0.11 37.58 -3.84
N ALA A 402 0.17 36.75 -4.89
CA ALA A 402 1.26 36.73 -5.87
C ALA A 402 1.26 37.99 -6.73
#